data_77d89065b4b5eb7ffa6ea6bede7c43b9
#
_entry.id   77d89065b4b5eb7ffa6ea6bede7c43b9
#
_cell.length_a   1.000
_cell.length_b   1.000
_cell.length_c   1.000
_cell.angle_alpha   90.00
_cell.angle_beta   90.00
_cell.angle_gamma   90.00
#
_symmetry.space_group_name_H-M   'P 1'
#
loop_
_entity.id
_entity.type
_entity.pdbx_description
1 polymer ?
#
loop_
_entity_poly.entity_id
_entity_poly.type
_entity_poly.pdbx_seq_one_letter_code
_entity_poly.pdbx_strand_id
1 'polypeptide(L)'
;MHLILVNQITDFMKLHLNHISIQMLTKEFHFHEDYFNRLLKSQTGMTYTEYLQMLRLERAEQLLTQTDNTIEQIAEEVGYHNKGYFYRIFAERSGCTPAQYRRKRQEKL
;
A
#
# COMPACT_ATOMS: atom_id res chain seq x y z
N MET A 1 16.65 15.63 -9.43
CA MET A 1 15.56 15.39 -10.39
C MET A 1 14.85 14.05 -10.16
N HIS A 2 15.60 12.95 -10.03
CA HIS A 2 14.99 11.63 -9.75
C HIS A 2 14.18 11.60 -8.46
N LEU A 3 14.65 12.28 -7.42
CA LEU A 3 13.94 12.32 -6.13
C LEU A 3 12.57 12.99 -6.27
N ILE A 4 12.49 14.09 -7.03
CA ILE A 4 11.23 14.80 -7.26
C ILE A 4 10.25 13.90 -8.01
N LEU A 5 10.72 13.21 -9.05
CA LEU A 5 9.89 12.30 -9.83
C LEU A 5 9.41 11.13 -8.99
N VAL A 6 10.28 10.53 -8.17
CA VAL A 6 9.89 9.44 -7.26
C VAL A 6 8.79 9.92 -6.32
N ASN A 7 8.93 11.11 -5.74
CA ASN A 7 7.92 11.66 -4.84
C ASN A 7 6.58 11.88 -5.55
N GLN A 8 6.61 12.36 -6.79
CA GLN A 8 5.38 12.54 -7.58
C GLN A 8 4.70 11.19 -7.86
N ILE A 9 5.47 10.17 -8.21
CA ILE A 9 4.94 8.83 -8.48
C ILE A 9 4.34 8.23 -7.20
N THR A 10 5.06 8.29 -6.09
CA THR A 10 4.58 7.71 -4.83
C THR A 10 3.37 8.46 -4.30
N ASP A 11 3.31 9.78 -4.45
CA ASP A 11 2.13 10.56 -4.07
C ASP A 11 0.91 10.18 -4.92
N PHE A 12 1.12 9.99 -6.22
CA PHE A 12 0.05 9.53 -7.12
C PHE A 12 -0.46 8.14 -6.70
N MET A 13 0.45 7.23 -6.37
CA MET A 13 0.09 5.90 -5.89
C MET A 13 -0.75 5.98 -4.62
N LYS A 14 -0.36 6.83 -3.66
CA LYS A 14 -1.09 7.00 -2.41
C LYS A 14 -2.49 7.57 -2.64
N LEU A 15 -2.64 8.49 -3.58
CA LEU A 15 -3.92 9.09 -3.92
C LEU A 15 -4.91 8.10 -4.53
N HIS A 16 -4.40 7.11 -5.27
CA HIS A 16 -5.22 6.15 -6.02
C HIS A 16 -5.07 4.73 -5.49
N LEU A 17 -4.74 4.59 -4.23
CA LEU A 17 -4.25 3.34 -3.62
C LEU A 17 -5.18 2.14 -3.82
N ASN A 18 -6.50 2.36 -3.76
CA ASN A 18 -7.47 1.26 -3.85
C ASN A 18 -7.62 0.68 -5.25
N HIS A 19 -7.19 1.41 -6.29
CA HIS A 19 -7.39 0.96 -7.67
C HIS A 19 -6.21 1.22 -8.60
N ILE A 20 -5.06 1.64 -8.06
CA ILE A 20 -3.89 1.96 -8.88
C ILE A 20 -3.40 0.74 -9.66
N SER A 21 -2.99 0.97 -10.90
CA SER A 21 -2.31 0.00 -11.73
C SER A 21 -1.09 0.64 -12.37
N ILE A 22 -0.14 -0.19 -12.82
CA ILE A 22 1.05 0.36 -13.47
C ILE A 22 0.67 1.06 -14.80
N GLN A 23 -0.42 0.63 -15.43
CA GLN A 23 -0.93 1.29 -16.65
C GLN A 23 -1.36 2.72 -16.37
N MET A 24 -1.94 2.97 -15.20
CA MET A 24 -2.30 4.34 -14.79
C MET A 24 -1.05 5.21 -14.66
N LEU A 25 0.04 4.66 -14.15
CA LEU A 25 1.30 5.39 -14.05
C LEU A 25 1.89 5.70 -15.43
N THR A 26 1.87 4.73 -16.36
CA THR A 26 2.39 4.96 -17.70
C THR A 26 1.59 6.05 -18.42
N LYS A 27 0.29 6.09 -18.20
CA LYS A 27 -0.60 7.08 -18.80
C LYS A 27 -0.37 8.49 -18.21
N GLU A 28 -0.21 8.55 -16.88
CA GLU A 28 -0.05 9.83 -16.19
C GLU A 28 1.33 10.45 -16.42
N PHE A 29 2.38 9.64 -16.34
CA PHE A 29 3.76 10.12 -16.38
C PHE A 29 4.46 9.92 -17.72
N HIS A 30 3.82 9.23 -18.67
CA HIS A 30 4.32 9.03 -20.04
C HIS A 30 5.67 8.29 -20.11
N PHE A 31 5.90 7.34 -19.20
CA PHE A 31 7.05 6.45 -19.23
C PHE A 31 6.59 5.00 -19.40
N HIS A 32 7.48 4.16 -19.95
CA HIS A 32 7.22 2.74 -20.05
C HIS A 32 7.22 2.10 -18.65
N GLU A 33 6.44 1.03 -18.46
CA GLU A 33 6.32 0.39 -17.15
C GLU A 33 7.66 -0.11 -16.59
N ASP A 34 8.57 -0.56 -17.45
CA ASP A 34 9.91 -0.97 -17.02
C ASP A 34 10.68 0.17 -16.35
N TYR A 35 10.45 1.40 -16.78
CA TYR A 35 11.09 2.56 -16.19
C TYR A 35 10.68 2.73 -14.73
N PHE A 36 9.39 2.57 -14.42
CA PHE A 36 8.91 2.70 -13.05
C PHE A 36 9.50 1.64 -12.14
N ASN A 37 9.58 0.39 -12.62
CA ASN A 37 10.19 -0.68 -11.84
C ASN A 37 11.67 -0.41 -11.57
N ARG A 38 12.42 0.02 -12.58
CA ARG A 38 13.84 0.34 -12.39
C ARG A 38 14.04 1.52 -11.45
N LEU A 39 13.22 2.57 -11.62
CA LEU A 39 13.32 3.76 -10.79
C LEU A 39 12.98 3.45 -9.34
N LEU A 40 11.88 2.76 -9.08
CA LEU A 40 11.48 2.39 -7.73
C LEU A 40 12.50 1.45 -7.10
N LYS A 41 12.99 0.47 -7.84
CA LYS A 41 14.00 -0.46 -7.33
C LYS A 41 15.28 0.27 -6.95
N SER A 42 15.71 1.22 -7.79
CA SER A 42 16.91 2.01 -7.55
C SER A 42 16.76 2.91 -6.31
N GLN A 43 15.60 3.53 -6.11
CA GLN A 43 15.39 4.51 -5.06
C GLN A 43 14.85 3.93 -3.75
N THR A 44 14.15 2.81 -3.82
CA THR A 44 13.48 2.22 -2.64
C THR A 44 13.93 0.80 -2.33
N GLY A 45 14.61 0.13 -3.25
CA GLY A 45 14.95 -1.28 -3.12
C GLY A 45 13.81 -2.21 -3.46
N MET A 46 12.66 -1.68 -3.87
CA MET A 46 11.44 -2.46 -4.11
C MET A 46 10.96 -2.31 -5.55
N THR A 47 10.38 -3.38 -6.10
CA THR A 47 9.64 -3.30 -7.36
C THR A 47 8.35 -2.51 -7.13
N TYR A 48 7.66 -2.16 -8.21
CA TYR A 48 6.36 -1.51 -8.13
C TYR A 48 5.37 -2.32 -7.29
N THR A 49 5.27 -3.62 -7.54
CA THR A 49 4.33 -4.49 -6.82
C THR A 49 4.65 -4.54 -5.33
N GLU A 50 5.93 -4.69 -4.98
CA GLU A 50 6.36 -4.71 -3.59
C GLU A 50 6.08 -3.38 -2.89
N TYR A 51 6.38 -2.29 -3.56
CA TYR A 51 6.16 -0.95 -3.01
C TYR A 51 4.67 -0.68 -2.81
N LEU A 52 3.84 -1.03 -3.78
CA LEU A 52 2.39 -0.88 -3.68
C LEU A 52 1.81 -1.68 -2.50
N GLN A 53 2.28 -2.93 -2.33
CA GLN A 53 1.85 -3.75 -1.21
C GLN A 53 2.21 -3.08 0.13
N MET A 54 3.43 -2.57 0.23
CA MET A 54 3.87 -1.86 1.44
C MET A 54 2.95 -0.66 1.73
N LEU A 55 2.66 0.17 0.73
CA LEU A 55 1.79 1.33 0.91
C LEU A 55 0.39 0.93 1.36
N ARG A 56 -0.17 -0.11 0.76
CA ARG A 56 -1.51 -0.60 1.10
C ARG A 56 -1.58 -1.11 2.53
N LEU A 57 -0.58 -1.88 2.94
CA LEU A 57 -0.57 -2.44 4.30
C LEU A 57 -0.28 -1.36 5.36
N GLU A 58 0.57 -0.39 5.06
CA GLU A 58 0.77 0.75 5.96
C GLU A 58 -0.53 1.53 6.14
N ARG A 59 -1.26 1.76 5.06
CA ARG A 59 -2.55 2.45 5.13
C ARG A 59 -3.56 1.65 5.94
N ALA A 60 -3.57 0.33 5.77
CA ALA A 60 -4.42 -0.55 6.57
C ALA A 60 -4.10 -0.43 8.06
N GLU A 61 -2.82 -0.41 8.43
CA GLU A 61 -2.41 -0.22 9.82
C GLU A 61 -2.93 1.10 10.39
N GLN A 62 -2.84 2.18 9.60
CA GLN A 62 -3.37 3.48 10.03
C GLN A 62 -4.89 3.43 10.24
N LEU A 63 -5.62 2.84 9.31
CA LEU A 63 -7.08 2.76 9.41
C LEU A 63 -7.53 1.89 10.58
N LEU A 64 -6.78 0.83 10.89
CA LEU A 64 -7.08 -0.03 12.03
C LEU A 64 -6.98 0.74 13.35
N THR A 65 -6.04 1.67 13.46
CA THR A 65 -5.80 2.41 14.70
C THR A 65 -6.53 3.74 14.77
N GLN A 66 -6.90 4.32 13.63
CA GLN A 66 -7.47 5.67 13.58
C GLN A 66 -8.97 5.70 13.27
N THR A 67 -9.57 4.55 12.94
CA THR A 67 -10.99 4.46 12.58
C THR A 67 -11.63 3.26 13.25
N ASP A 68 -12.96 3.26 13.23
CA ASP A 68 -13.78 2.13 13.67
C ASP A 68 -14.28 1.28 12.50
N ASN A 69 -13.73 1.51 11.30
CA ASN A 69 -14.11 0.74 10.11
C ASN A 69 -13.86 -0.74 10.33
N THR A 70 -14.72 -1.58 9.75
CA THR A 70 -14.53 -3.02 9.83
C THR A 70 -13.27 -3.42 9.09
N ILE A 71 -12.73 -4.57 9.41
CA ILE A 71 -11.53 -5.08 8.74
C ILE A 71 -11.82 -5.28 7.25
N GLU A 72 -13.01 -5.75 6.90
CA GLU A 72 -13.44 -5.93 5.52
C GLU A 72 -13.51 -4.60 4.76
N GLN A 73 -14.02 -3.55 5.40
CA GLN A 73 -14.04 -2.21 4.81
C GLN A 73 -12.62 -1.69 4.58
N ILE A 74 -11.73 -1.93 5.52
CA ILE A 74 -10.32 -1.50 5.41
C ILE A 74 -9.62 -2.22 4.27
N ALA A 75 -9.79 -3.54 4.17
CA ALA A 75 -9.21 -4.33 3.09
C ALA A 75 -9.64 -3.77 1.72
N GLU A 76 -10.94 -3.51 1.57
CA GLU A 76 -11.50 -2.97 0.34
C GLU A 76 -10.94 -1.57 0.04
N GLU A 77 -10.90 -0.71 1.05
CA GLU A 77 -10.42 0.66 0.88
C GLU A 77 -8.97 0.73 0.43
N VAL A 78 -8.13 -0.17 0.92
CA VAL A 78 -6.71 -0.16 0.52
C VAL A 78 -6.44 -0.98 -0.75
N GLY A 79 -7.47 -1.62 -1.33
CA GLY A 79 -7.37 -2.25 -2.63
C GLY A 79 -7.29 -3.77 -2.65
N TYR A 80 -7.61 -4.43 -1.55
CA TYR A 80 -7.61 -5.89 -1.48
C TYR A 80 -9.05 -6.43 -1.46
N HIS A 81 -9.48 -6.97 -2.60
CA HIS A 81 -10.82 -7.53 -2.72
C HIS A 81 -10.91 -8.97 -2.21
N ASN A 82 -9.79 -9.68 -2.17
CA ASN A 82 -9.72 -11.02 -1.59
C ASN A 82 -9.31 -10.90 -0.12
N LYS A 83 -10.27 -11.12 0.77
CA LYS A 83 -10.07 -10.97 2.21
C LYS A 83 -9.04 -11.95 2.77
N GLY A 84 -9.09 -13.20 2.32
CA GLY A 84 -8.14 -14.21 2.76
C GLY A 84 -6.71 -13.84 2.43
N TYR A 85 -6.49 -13.33 1.22
CA TYR A 85 -5.18 -12.84 0.81
C TYR A 85 -4.74 -11.67 1.69
N PHE A 86 -5.64 -10.71 1.94
CA PHE A 86 -5.33 -9.56 2.80
C PHE A 86 -4.93 -10.00 4.20
N TYR A 87 -5.70 -10.90 4.82
CA TYR A 87 -5.36 -11.40 6.16
C TYR A 87 -3.98 -12.03 6.19
N ARG A 88 -3.66 -12.84 5.19
CA ARG A 88 -2.37 -13.53 5.12
C ARG A 88 -1.20 -12.57 5.01
N ILE A 89 -1.25 -11.64 4.05
CA ILE A 89 -0.13 -10.72 3.84
C ILE A 89 -0.01 -9.70 4.95
N PHE A 90 -1.13 -9.30 5.56
CA PHE A 90 -1.09 -8.42 6.72
C PHE A 90 -0.37 -9.10 7.88
N ALA A 91 -0.71 -10.35 8.17
CA ALA A 91 -0.09 -11.10 9.25
C ALA A 91 1.40 -11.34 8.98
N GLU A 92 1.78 -11.61 7.75
CA GLU A 92 3.19 -11.77 7.37
C GLU A 92 3.99 -10.49 7.64
N ARG A 93 3.41 -9.33 7.32
CA ARG A 93 4.08 -8.05 7.55
C ARG A 93 4.09 -7.63 9.02
N SER A 94 2.94 -7.73 9.68
CA SER A 94 2.72 -7.12 10.99
C SER A 94 2.91 -8.08 12.15
N GLY A 95 3.09 -9.37 11.87
CA GLY A 95 3.29 -10.39 12.89
C GLY A 95 2.03 -10.78 13.65
N CYS A 96 0.86 -10.26 13.24
CA CYS A 96 -0.42 -10.57 13.88
C CYS A 96 -1.56 -10.27 12.91
N THR A 97 -2.76 -10.76 13.24
CA THR A 97 -3.96 -10.50 12.43
C THR A 97 -4.35 -9.02 12.53
N PRO A 98 -5.14 -8.52 11.58
CA PRO A 98 -5.65 -7.15 11.67
C PRO A 98 -6.43 -6.88 12.97
N ALA A 99 -7.25 -7.83 13.41
CA ALA A 99 -8.01 -7.68 14.66
C ALA A 99 -7.08 -7.59 15.88
N GLN A 100 -6.03 -8.43 15.91
CA GLN A 100 -5.02 -8.39 16.96
C GLN A 100 -4.25 -7.08 16.94
N TYR A 101 -3.91 -6.59 15.76
CA TYR A 101 -3.21 -5.33 15.59
C TYR A 101 -4.02 -4.17 16.19
N ARG A 102 -5.30 -4.10 15.85
CA ARG A 102 -6.22 -3.07 16.37
C ARG A 102 -6.29 -3.14 17.90
N ARG A 103 -6.45 -4.33 18.45
CA ARG A 103 -6.56 -4.56 19.89
C ARG A 103 -5.31 -4.15 20.64
N LYS A 104 -4.14 -4.55 20.13
CA LYS A 104 -2.85 -4.21 20.75
C LYS A 104 -2.63 -2.71 20.82
N ARG A 105 -3.02 -1.99 19.76
CA ARG A 105 -2.89 -0.52 19.74
C ARG A 105 -3.83 0.14 20.73
N GLN A 106 -5.05 -0.36 20.86
CA GLN A 106 -6.02 0.17 21.83
C GLN A 106 -5.54 -0.06 23.26
N GLU A 107 -4.96 -1.20 23.55
CA GLU A 107 -4.42 -1.54 24.88
C GLU A 107 -3.28 -0.63 25.31
N LYS A 108 -2.53 -0.08 24.34
CA LYS A 108 -1.39 0.81 24.63
C LYS A 108 -1.80 2.24 24.89
N LEU A 109 -3.03 2.58 24.61
CA LEU A 109 -3.57 3.91 24.85
C LEU A 109 -4.13 4.03 26.25
#